data_f800db8802a0e2673767dbb41c00bb99
#
_entry.id   f800db8802a0e2673767dbb41c00bb99
#
_cell.length_a   1.000
_cell.length_b   1.000
_cell.length_c   1.000
_cell.angle_alpha   90.00
_cell.angle_beta   90.00
_cell.angle_gamma   90.00
#
_symmetry.space_group_name_H-M   'P 1'
#
loop_
_entity.id
_entity.type
_entity.pdbx_description
1 polymer ?
#
loop_
_entity_poly.entity_id
_entity_poly.type
_entity_poly.pdbx_seq_one_letter_code
_entity_poly.pdbx_strand_id
1 'polypeptide(L)'
;DYDYCRAWPLNDWQRIWINDKLTFKYIFAGTKFDKYLPETYYYRAQDRLVPLIDSHMQEGISGFLELLKEKGEFACKPCNGEWARGFHKLSYLDGRFMIDNKPSDEESVVDFVSTHANLIYTEFFHPDAQTARIDPLIHTLRILMINQTGSDPVPAASYLRFAMGANNDDSKANYHRPESKDISSYNVGFDMETGTFGGGHIIYGYKRIDTDLHPDSGVEASGVIENWKEIKEMLVEMSLRIGPLEYLGYDLGMTTKGPKLMEINSHSGCKYLQVFRPYRSDEFLNSFFTRKLEAVDRLDADAILRRNALAR
;
A
#
# COMPACT_ATOMS: atom_id res chain seq x y z
N ASP A 1 7.24 -17.00 -9.73
CA ASP A 1 6.04 -17.16 -8.88
C ASP A 1 6.03 -18.50 -8.12
N TYR A 2 6.43 -19.63 -8.75
CA TYR A 2 6.42 -20.94 -8.08
C TYR A 2 7.30 -20.93 -6.81
N ASP A 3 8.55 -20.49 -6.90
CA ASP A 3 9.48 -20.43 -5.77
C ASP A 3 9.00 -19.47 -4.69
N TYR A 4 8.40 -18.33 -5.06
CA TYR A 4 7.77 -17.40 -4.14
C TYR A 4 6.64 -18.08 -3.35
N CYS A 5 5.72 -18.75 -4.03
CA CYS A 5 4.61 -19.46 -3.37
C CYS A 5 5.11 -20.58 -2.45
N ARG A 6 6.15 -21.29 -2.88
CA ARG A 6 6.77 -22.36 -2.09
C ARG A 6 7.51 -21.84 -0.85
N ALA A 7 8.17 -20.70 -0.95
CA ALA A 7 8.86 -20.07 0.17
C ALA A 7 7.91 -19.37 1.16
N TRP A 8 6.64 -19.21 0.82
CA TRP A 8 5.64 -18.50 1.63
C TRP A 8 5.24 -19.27 2.90
N PRO A 9 5.01 -18.63 4.08
CA PRO A 9 5.16 -17.22 4.36
C PRO A 9 6.64 -16.81 4.44
N LEU A 10 6.97 -15.67 3.80
CA LEU A 10 8.33 -15.16 3.75
C LEU A 10 8.80 -14.56 5.08
N ASN A 11 7.84 -14.10 5.88
CA ASN A 11 8.02 -13.61 7.25
C ASN A 11 7.32 -14.54 8.25
N ASP A 12 7.82 -14.55 9.49
CA ASP A 12 7.24 -15.31 10.60
C ASP A 12 6.04 -14.56 11.23
N TRP A 13 5.64 -14.91 12.45
CA TRP A 13 4.52 -14.39 13.22
C TRP A 13 4.48 -12.87 13.27
N GLN A 14 5.62 -12.21 13.37
CA GLN A 14 5.75 -10.76 13.44
C GLN A 14 5.19 -10.02 12.23
N ARG A 15 4.84 -10.74 11.15
CA ARG A 15 4.16 -10.13 10.00
C ARG A 15 2.86 -9.41 10.36
N ILE A 16 2.20 -9.82 11.46
CA ILE A 16 1.01 -9.15 11.98
C ILE A 16 1.26 -7.67 12.31
N TRP A 17 2.50 -7.31 12.65
CA TRP A 17 2.87 -5.93 12.98
C TRP A 17 2.62 -4.95 11.83
N ILE A 18 2.70 -5.42 10.61
CA ILE A 18 2.57 -4.59 9.40
C ILE A 18 1.33 -4.92 8.58
N ASN A 19 0.78 -6.14 8.70
CA ASN A 19 -0.46 -6.51 8.02
C ASN A 19 -1.69 -5.86 8.66
N ASP A 20 -1.62 -5.54 9.94
CA ASP A 20 -2.64 -4.80 10.67
C ASP A 20 -2.31 -3.30 10.66
N LYS A 21 -3.17 -2.49 10.05
CA LYS A 21 -2.94 -1.06 9.84
C LYS A 21 -2.88 -0.25 11.14
N LEU A 22 -3.58 -0.70 12.20
CA LEU A 22 -3.48 -0.06 13.51
C LEU A 22 -2.13 -0.36 14.15
N THR A 23 -1.74 -1.63 14.21
CA THR A 23 -0.45 -2.04 14.77
C THR A 23 0.69 -1.33 14.03
N PHE A 24 0.63 -1.30 12.70
CA PHE A 24 1.60 -0.58 11.88
C PHE A 24 1.68 0.91 12.26
N LYS A 25 0.54 1.62 12.35
CA LYS A 25 0.52 3.03 12.77
C LYS A 25 1.17 3.22 14.14
N TYR A 26 0.80 2.41 15.14
CA TYR A 26 1.29 2.57 16.51
C TYR A 26 2.77 2.21 16.68
N ILE A 27 3.33 1.31 15.86
CA ILE A 27 4.78 1.01 15.88
C ILE A 27 5.61 2.25 15.53
N PHE A 28 5.11 3.11 14.65
CA PHE A 28 5.84 4.27 14.14
C PHE A 28 5.32 5.62 14.66
N ALA A 29 4.16 5.66 15.32
CA ALA A 29 3.58 6.89 15.89
C ALA A 29 4.52 7.52 16.92
N GLY A 30 4.56 8.86 16.92
CA GLY A 30 5.43 9.63 17.82
C GLY A 30 6.93 9.51 17.53
N THR A 31 7.32 8.90 16.43
CA THR A 31 8.70 8.83 15.94
C THR A 31 8.92 9.81 14.79
N LYS A 32 10.19 9.95 14.35
CA LYS A 32 10.52 10.74 13.15
C LYS A 32 9.83 10.25 11.86
N PHE A 33 9.27 9.04 11.86
CA PHE A 33 8.56 8.44 10.73
C PHE A 33 7.09 8.86 10.66
N ASP A 34 6.55 9.44 11.72
CA ASP A 34 5.12 9.80 11.78
C ASP A 34 4.69 10.73 10.64
N LYS A 35 5.57 11.64 10.22
CA LYS A 35 5.34 12.52 9.06
C LYS A 35 5.08 11.78 7.74
N TYR A 36 5.53 10.54 7.61
CA TYR A 36 5.33 9.70 6.42
C TYR A 36 4.07 8.84 6.50
N LEU A 37 3.44 8.75 7.68
CA LEU A 37 2.22 7.97 7.86
C LEU A 37 0.99 8.83 7.55
N PRO A 38 -0.14 8.22 7.17
CA PRO A 38 -1.41 8.93 7.13
C PRO A 38 -1.82 9.39 8.52
N GLU A 39 -2.44 10.56 8.64
CA GLU A 39 -3.23 10.86 9.83
C GLU A 39 -4.29 9.78 10.00
N THR A 40 -4.51 9.32 11.23
CA THR A 40 -5.37 8.20 11.54
C THR A 40 -6.40 8.63 12.58
N TYR A 41 -7.65 8.73 12.17
CA TYR A 41 -8.70 9.42 12.91
C TYR A 41 -9.52 8.49 13.78
N TYR A 42 -10.11 7.44 13.19
CA TYR A 42 -11.00 6.53 13.91
C TYR A 42 -10.79 5.08 13.50
N TYR A 43 -11.16 4.19 14.40
CA TYR A 43 -11.34 2.77 14.13
C TYR A 43 -12.75 2.34 14.51
N ARG A 44 -13.47 1.74 13.59
CA ARG A 44 -14.78 1.13 13.85
C ARG A 44 -14.58 -0.32 14.29
N ALA A 45 -14.61 -0.54 15.60
CA ALA A 45 -14.67 -1.89 16.18
C ALA A 45 -16.07 -2.51 15.95
N GLN A 46 -16.27 -3.73 16.43
CA GLN A 46 -17.54 -4.43 16.25
C GLN A 46 -18.74 -3.64 16.81
N ASP A 47 -18.58 -3.03 17.98
CA ASP A 47 -19.63 -2.42 18.78
C ASP A 47 -19.44 -0.93 19.06
N ARG A 48 -18.29 -0.35 18.72
CA ARG A 48 -17.95 1.04 19.05
C ARG A 48 -17.07 1.72 18.01
N LEU A 49 -17.19 3.03 17.93
CA LEU A 49 -16.28 3.90 17.19
C LEU A 49 -15.21 4.43 18.16
N VAL A 50 -13.96 4.11 17.88
CA VAL A 50 -12.80 4.44 18.72
C VAL A 50 -12.04 5.59 18.11
N PRO A 51 -11.92 6.75 18.79
CA PRO A 51 -11.04 7.82 18.33
C PRO A 51 -9.58 7.37 18.43
N LEU A 52 -8.79 7.68 17.41
CA LEU A 52 -7.39 7.36 17.32
C LEU A 52 -6.52 8.60 17.50
N ILE A 53 -5.21 8.42 17.43
CA ILE A 53 -4.21 9.40 17.82
C ILE A 53 -4.37 10.77 17.14
N ASP A 54 -4.81 10.83 15.89
CA ASP A 54 -4.96 12.06 15.11
C ASP A 54 -6.40 12.61 15.10
N SER A 55 -7.32 12.02 15.90
CA SER A 55 -8.72 12.50 16.03
C SER A 55 -8.88 13.68 16.97
N HIS A 56 -7.81 14.11 17.62
CA HIS A 56 -7.85 15.10 18.71
C HIS A 56 -8.83 14.73 19.84
N MET A 57 -9.04 13.42 20.06
CA MET A 57 -9.93 12.86 21.09
C MET A 57 -11.40 13.26 20.95
N GLN A 58 -11.85 13.64 19.74
CA GLN A 58 -13.27 13.84 19.47
C GLN A 58 -13.99 12.51 19.53
N GLU A 59 -14.88 12.32 20.51
CA GLU A 59 -15.54 11.06 20.78
C GLU A 59 -16.89 10.93 20.05
N GLY A 60 -17.24 9.68 19.77
CA GLY A 60 -18.54 9.31 19.22
C GLY A 60 -18.78 9.77 17.78
N ILE A 61 -20.01 9.56 17.33
CA ILE A 61 -20.40 9.85 15.96
C ILE A 61 -20.45 11.37 15.67
N SER A 62 -20.79 12.18 16.66
CA SER A 62 -20.77 13.64 16.51
C SER A 62 -19.36 14.16 16.25
N GLY A 63 -18.38 13.72 17.06
CA GLY A 63 -16.97 14.08 16.84
C GLY A 63 -16.43 13.59 15.50
N PHE A 64 -16.85 12.40 15.07
CA PHE A 64 -16.51 11.86 13.75
C PHE A 64 -17.03 12.77 12.62
N LEU A 65 -18.29 13.19 12.69
CA LEU A 65 -18.89 14.05 11.66
C LEU A 65 -18.28 15.45 11.64
N GLU A 66 -17.97 16.01 12.80
CA GLU A 66 -17.28 17.30 12.91
C GLU A 66 -15.88 17.22 12.29
N LEU A 67 -15.11 16.16 12.59
CA LEU A 67 -13.80 15.98 12.01
C LEU A 67 -13.87 15.72 10.49
N LEU A 68 -14.85 14.97 10.00
CA LEU A 68 -15.07 14.81 8.56
C LEU A 68 -15.40 16.15 7.87
N LYS A 69 -16.19 17.00 8.50
CA LYS A 69 -16.48 18.35 8.00
C LYS A 69 -15.24 19.24 7.98
N GLU A 70 -14.37 19.11 8.99
CA GLU A 70 -13.09 19.84 9.09
C GLU A 70 -12.06 19.39 8.04
N LYS A 71 -11.84 18.08 7.91
CA LYS A 71 -10.81 17.52 7.02
C LYS A 71 -11.29 17.41 5.57
N GLY A 72 -12.59 17.39 5.33
CA GLY A 72 -13.22 17.27 4.03
C GLY A 72 -13.34 15.86 3.49
N GLU A 73 -12.32 15.01 3.68
CA GLU A 73 -12.27 13.66 3.08
C GLU A 73 -11.59 12.65 4.00
N PHE A 74 -12.16 11.44 4.07
CA PHE A 74 -11.58 10.29 4.74
C PHE A 74 -11.43 9.11 3.77
N ALA A 75 -10.29 8.42 3.86
CA ALA A 75 -10.10 7.09 3.30
C ALA A 75 -10.53 6.05 4.35
N CYS A 76 -11.49 5.20 4.00
CA CYS A 76 -12.02 4.15 4.85
C CYS A 76 -11.48 2.80 4.35
N LYS A 77 -10.78 2.07 5.19
CA LYS A 77 -10.08 0.83 4.81
C LYS A 77 -10.32 -0.25 5.85
N PRO A 78 -10.52 -1.54 5.47
CA PRO A 78 -10.42 -2.63 6.43
C PRO A 78 -9.05 -2.61 7.12
N CYS A 79 -9.05 -2.77 8.44
CA CYS A 79 -7.82 -2.69 9.24
C CYS A 79 -6.78 -3.73 8.80
N ASN A 80 -7.24 -4.94 8.47
CA ASN A 80 -6.43 -6.07 8.02
C ASN A 80 -6.81 -6.57 6.61
N GLY A 81 -7.39 -5.69 5.78
CA GLY A 81 -7.80 -6.01 4.41
C GLY A 81 -6.64 -5.97 3.42
N GLU A 82 -6.78 -6.73 2.34
CA GLU A 82 -5.86 -6.80 1.22
C GLU A 82 -6.55 -6.43 -0.09
N TRP A 83 -5.75 -6.07 -1.12
CA TRP A 83 -6.22 -5.85 -2.49
C TRP A 83 -7.24 -4.70 -2.62
N ALA A 84 -7.17 -3.72 -1.73
CA ALA A 84 -8.12 -2.59 -1.66
C ALA A 84 -9.61 -3.00 -1.58
N ARG A 85 -9.89 -4.26 -1.22
CA ARG A 85 -11.28 -4.70 -1.00
C ARG A 85 -11.85 -4.01 0.22
N GLY A 86 -13.08 -3.47 0.07
CA GLY A 86 -13.74 -2.73 1.15
C GLY A 86 -13.13 -1.35 1.40
N PHE A 87 -12.41 -0.78 0.41
CA PHE A 87 -12.05 0.62 0.42
C PHE A 87 -13.28 1.46 0.08
N HIS A 88 -13.50 2.52 0.88
CA HIS A 88 -14.53 3.53 0.66
C HIS A 88 -13.95 4.93 0.86
N LYS A 89 -14.58 5.91 0.24
CA LYS A 89 -14.30 7.32 0.45
C LYS A 89 -15.51 7.98 1.11
N LEU A 90 -15.30 8.60 2.26
CA LEU A 90 -16.27 9.53 2.83
C LEU A 90 -15.80 10.96 2.60
N SER A 91 -16.71 11.85 2.22
CA SER A 91 -16.34 13.25 2.05
C SER A 91 -17.47 14.19 2.46
N TYR A 92 -17.05 15.42 2.82
CA TYR A 92 -17.92 16.54 3.05
C TYR A 92 -17.37 17.74 2.27
N LEU A 93 -17.95 17.99 1.10
CA LEU A 93 -17.51 19.02 0.17
C LEU A 93 -18.72 19.90 -0.21
N ASP A 94 -18.50 21.21 -0.30
CA ASP A 94 -19.54 22.19 -0.65
C ASP A 94 -20.81 22.07 0.20
N GLY A 95 -20.66 21.76 1.49
CA GLY A 95 -21.78 21.63 2.41
C GLY A 95 -22.59 20.31 2.29
N ARG A 96 -22.05 19.30 1.59
CA ARG A 96 -22.73 18.03 1.32
C ARG A 96 -21.87 16.83 1.71
N PHE A 97 -22.50 15.86 2.33
CA PHE A 97 -21.91 14.55 2.53
C PHE A 97 -21.92 13.71 1.26
N MET A 98 -20.90 12.90 1.08
CA MET A 98 -20.83 11.92 0.00
C MET A 98 -20.23 10.60 0.53
N ILE A 99 -20.72 9.50 0.00
CA ILE A 99 -20.16 8.14 0.18
C ILE A 99 -19.78 7.64 -1.21
N ASP A 100 -18.50 7.30 -1.44
CA ASP A 100 -17.99 6.85 -2.73
C ASP A 100 -18.38 7.81 -3.88
N ASN A 101 -18.17 9.12 -3.66
CA ASN A 101 -18.50 10.21 -4.56
C ASN A 101 -20.00 10.34 -4.92
N LYS A 102 -20.88 9.62 -4.23
CA LYS A 102 -22.32 9.73 -4.41
C LYS A 102 -22.90 10.65 -3.33
N PRO A 103 -23.72 11.64 -3.71
CA PRO A 103 -24.41 12.50 -2.74
C PRO A 103 -25.15 11.66 -1.71
N SER A 104 -24.99 12.03 -0.45
CA SER A 104 -25.59 11.37 0.71
C SER A 104 -26.01 12.41 1.73
N ASP A 105 -26.77 12.01 2.72
CA ASP A 105 -27.09 12.82 3.89
C ASP A 105 -26.31 12.37 5.13
N GLU A 106 -26.44 13.12 6.20
CA GLU A 106 -25.76 12.84 7.46
C GLU A 106 -26.21 11.48 8.04
N GLU A 107 -27.48 11.15 7.94
CA GLU A 107 -28.06 9.88 8.43
C GLU A 107 -27.43 8.67 7.71
N SER A 108 -27.28 8.77 6.40
CA SER A 108 -26.62 7.73 5.59
C SER A 108 -25.15 7.53 5.98
N VAL A 109 -24.41 8.61 6.30
CA VAL A 109 -23.03 8.49 6.80
C VAL A 109 -23.00 7.84 8.17
N VAL A 110 -23.92 8.19 9.07
CA VAL A 110 -24.05 7.56 10.40
C VAL A 110 -24.36 6.07 10.26
N ASP A 111 -25.28 5.70 9.37
CA ASP A 111 -25.61 4.31 9.09
C ASP A 111 -24.40 3.55 8.52
N PHE A 112 -23.70 4.15 7.54
CA PHE A 112 -22.46 3.57 6.99
C PHE A 112 -21.44 3.28 8.09
N VAL A 113 -21.13 4.26 8.94
CA VAL A 113 -20.17 4.09 10.05
C VAL A 113 -20.64 3.03 11.05
N SER A 114 -21.94 2.94 11.29
CA SER A 114 -22.54 2.02 12.28
C SER A 114 -22.54 0.56 11.80
N THR A 115 -22.71 0.35 10.50
CA THR A 115 -22.88 -0.98 9.89
C THR A 115 -21.58 -1.61 9.38
N HIS A 116 -20.54 -0.81 9.10
CA HIS A 116 -19.26 -1.30 8.56
C HIS A 116 -18.21 -1.42 9.66
N ALA A 117 -18.15 -2.57 10.33
CA ALA A 117 -17.12 -2.85 11.32
C ALA A 117 -15.74 -3.15 10.69
N ASN A 118 -14.69 -3.09 11.53
CA ASN A 118 -13.29 -3.33 11.15
C ASN A 118 -12.73 -2.35 10.11
N LEU A 119 -13.25 -1.11 10.10
CA LEU A 119 -12.73 -0.03 9.26
C LEU A 119 -11.85 0.93 10.06
N ILE A 120 -10.74 1.30 9.47
CA ILE A 120 -9.90 2.42 9.89
C ILE A 120 -10.18 3.62 8.99
N TYR A 121 -10.37 4.79 9.59
CA TYR A 121 -10.60 6.06 8.91
C TYR A 121 -9.35 6.89 8.98
N THR A 122 -8.80 7.24 7.82
CA THR A 122 -7.52 7.92 7.71
C THR A 122 -7.60 9.10 6.76
N GLU A 123 -6.54 9.90 6.74
CA GLU A 123 -6.29 10.91 5.73
C GLU A 123 -6.49 10.33 4.31
N PHE A 124 -7.18 11.08 3.46
CA PHE A 124 -7.28 10.78 2.05
C PHE A 124 -6.14 11.45 1.28
N PHE A 125 -5.46 10.70 0.42
CA PHE A 125 -4.29 11.17 -0.31
C PHE A 125 -4.63 11.66 -1.71
N HIS A 126 -4.15 12.84 -2.05
CA HIS A 126 -4.12 13.36 -3.41
C HIS A 126 -2.68 13.32 -3.95
N PRO A 127 -2.48 12.91 -5.22
CA PRO A 127 -1.15 12.89 -5.82
C PRO A 127 -0.54 14.28 -5.91
N ASP A 128 0.78 14.36 -5.91
CA ASP A 128 1.50 15.59 -6.19
C ASP A 128 1.31 16.05 -7.66
N ALA A 129 1.73 17.27 -7.97
CA ALA A 129 1.54 17.84 -9.29
C ALA A 129 2.26 17.05 -10.41
N GLN A 130 3.40 16.40 -10.10
CA GLN A 130 4.16 15.62 -11.08
C GLN A 130 3.38 14.36 -11.49
N THR A 131 2.89 13.62 -10.51
CA THR A 131 2.19 12.35 -10.76
C THR A 131 0.74 12.57 -11.16
N ALA A 132 0.08 13.63 -10.67
CA ALA A 132 -1.30 14.00 -11.04
C ALA A 132 -1.45 14.32 -12.54
N ARG A 133 -0.38 14.82 -13.22
CA ARG A 133 -0.42 15.05 -14.67
C ARG A 133 -0.53 13.74 -15.47
N ILE A 134 -0.04 12.63 -14.90
CA ILE A 134 -0.08 11.30 -15.52
C ILE A 134 -1.44 10.65 -15.25
N ASP A 135 -1.83 10.61 -13.98
CA ASP A 135 -3.11 10.10 -13.52
C ASP A 135 -3.56 10.91 -12.30
N PRO A 136 -4.81 11.43 -12.24
CA PRO A 136 -5.32 12.18 -11.10
C PRO A 136 -5.50 11.33 -9.84
N LEU A 137 -5.47 10.00 -9.95
CA LEU A 137 -5.56 9.11 -8.80
C LEU A 137 -4.20 8.92 -8.14
N ILE A 138 -4.20 8.64 -6.83
CA ILE A 138 -2.96 8.35 -6.12
C ILE A 138 -2.30 7.10 -6.71
N HIS A 139 -1.05 7.21 -7.08
CA HIS A 139 -0.22 6.11 -7.56
C HIS A 139 0.36 5.29 -6.41
N THR A 140 1.02 4.16 -6.72
CA THR A 140 1.77 3.37 -5.76
C THR A 140 3.20 3.15 -6.24
N LEU A 141 4.18 3.73 -5.54
CA LEU A 141 5.58 3.33 -5.66
C LEU A 141 5.81 2.13 -4.74
N ARG A 142 5.95 0.93 -5.33
CA ARG A 142 6.27 -0.30 -4.63
C ARG A 142 7.78 -0.46 -4.52
N ILE A 143 8.28 -0.52 -3.28
CA ILE A 143 9.69 -0.85 -2.99
C ILE A 143 9.74 -2.14 -2.18
N LEU A 144 10.45 -3.13 -2.71
CA LEU A 144 10.78 -4.34 -1.98
C LEU A 144 12.08 -4.13 -1.20
N MET A 145 11.98 -4.19 0.13
CA MET A 145 13.13 -4.22 1.03
C MET A 145 13.38 -5.66 1.49
N ILE A 146 14.63 -6.09 1.46
CA ILE A 146 15.08 -7.37 1.99
C ILE A 146 16.01 -7.12 3.18
N ASN A 147 15.69 -7.70 4.33
CA ASN A 147 16.48 -7.57 5.57
C ASN A 147 16.85 -8.95 6.11
N GLN A 148 17.82 -9.62 5.48
CA GLN A 148 18.18 -11.01 5.78
C GLN A 148 18.76 -11.21 7.19
N THR A 149 19.44 -10.20 7.71
CA THR A 149 20.17 -10.28 8.97
C THR A 149 19.43 -9.59 10.12
N GLY A 150 18.38 -8.85 9.84
CA GLY A 150 17.70 -7.98 10.78
C GLY A 150 18.40 -6.63 11.00
N SER A 151 19.59 -6.43 10.45
CA SER A 151 20.43 -5.26 10.67
C SER A 151 20.99 -4.60 9.40
N ASP A 152 20.70 -5.16 8.22
CA ASP A 152 21.19 -4.65 6.94
C ASP A 152 20.09 -4.72 5.86
N PRO A 153 19.04 -3.88 5.95
CA PRO A 153 17.99 -3.86 4.97
C PRO A 153 18.45 -3.20 3.66
N VAL A 154 18.18 -3.87 2.55
CA VAL A 154 18.56 -3.47 1.20
C VAL A 154 17.33 -3.31 0.33
N PRO A 155 17.16 -2.18 -0.42
CA PRO A 155 16.15 -2.08 -1.46
C PRO A 155 16.50 -3.02 -2.62
N ALA A 156 15.62 -3.98 -2.88
CA ALA A 156 15.93 -5.11 -3.75
C ALA A 156 15.22 -5.06 -5.10
N ALA A 157 14.01 -4.54 -5.17
CA ALA A 157 13.25 -4.38 -6.42
C ALA A 157 12.18 -3.30 -6.26
N SER A 158 11.75 -2.72 -7.38
CA SER A 158 10.78 -1.62 -7.37
C SER A 158 9.97 -1.55 -8.66
N TYR A 159 8.84 -0.89 -8.58
CA TYR A 159 8.09 -0.37 -9.71
C TYR A 159 7.12 0.72 -9.25
N LEU A 160 6.72 1.57 -10.17
CA LEU A 160 5.67 2.56 -9.95
C LEU A 160 4.41 2.11 -10.70
N ARG A 161 3.25 2.14 -10.02
CA ARG A 161 1.96 1.77 -10.60
C ARG A 161 0.99 2.93 -10.58
N PHE A 162 0.38 3.18 -11.73
CA PHE A 162 -0.75 4.07 -11.88
C PHE A 162 -2.05 3.30 -12.05
N ALA A 163 -3.17 3.90 -11.68
CA ALA A 163 -4.49 3.36 -11.96
C ALA A 163 -4.73 3.32 -13.47
N MET A 164 -5.66 2.48 -13.89
CA MET A 164 -6.03 2.33 -15.28
C MET A 164 -7.49 1.89 -15.37
N GLY A 165 -8.28 2.51 -16.24
CA GLY A 165 -9.69 2.21 -16.41
C GLY A 165 -10.57 2.63 -15.22
N ALA A 166 -10.05 3.48 -14.32
CA ALA A 166 -10.79 3.95 -13.14
C ALA A 166 -11.73 5.13 -13.43
N ASN A 167 -11.73 5.66 -14.66
CA ASN A 167 -12.55 6.80 -15.08
C ASN A 167 -12.45 8.01 -14.12
N ASN A 168 -11.28 8.26 -13.55
CA ASN A 168 -11.01 9.31 -12.56
C ASN A 168 -11.87 9.20 -11.29
N ASP A 169 -12.36 8.02 -10.97
CA ASP A 169 -13.14 7.75 -9.76
C ASP A 169 -12.19 7.45 -8.57
N ASP A 170 -11.87 8.49 -7.79
CA ASP A 170 -10.97 8.40 -6.63
C ASP A 170 -11.63 7.76 -5.39
N SER A 171 -12.92 7.38 -5.46
CA SER A 171 -13.56 6.54 -4.45
C SER A 171 -13.07 5.09 -4.50
N LYS A 172 -12.34 4.74 -5.57
CA LYS A 172 -11.68 3.44 -5.73
C LYS A 172 -10.20 3.59 -5.47
N ALA A 173 -9.62 2.58 -4.87
CA ALA A 173 -8.17 2.55 -4.75
C ALA A 173 -7.52 2.44 -6.14
N ASN A 174 -6.27 2.91 -6.27
CA ASN A 174 -5.49 2.84 -7.50
C ASN A 174 -5.26 1.41 -8.03
N TYR A 175 -5.69 0.40 -7.28
CA TYR A 175 -5.74 -1.00 -7.66
C TYR A 175 -7.17 -1.38 -8.05
N HIS A 176 -7.76 -0.63 -8.97
CA HIS A 176 -9.03 -1.04 -9.56
C HIS A 176 -8.76 -2.19 -10.54
N ARG A 177 -9.35 -3.37 -10.30
CA ARG A 177 -9.50 -4.39 -11.33
C ARG A 177 -10.76 -4.01 -12.10
N PRO A 178 -10.65 -3.62 -13.38
CA PRO A 178 -11.83 -3.54 -14.21
C PRO A 178 -12.50 -4.92 -14.20
N GLU A 179 -13.82 -4.97 -14.34
CA GLU A 179 -14.58 -6.22 -14.41
C GLU A 179 -14.10 -7.14 -15.54
N SER A 180 -13.46 -6.57 -16.57
CA SER A 180 -12.69 -7.30 -17.57
C SER A 180 -11.44 -7.92 -16.91
N LYS A 181 -11.40 -9.24 -16.87
CA LYS A 181 -10.28 -10.03 -16.32
C LYS A 181 -8.95 -9.83 -17.06
N ASP A 182 -8.93 -9.08 -18.14
CA ASP A 182 -7.83 -9.03 -19.10
C ASP A 182 -6.85 -7.89 -18.85
N ILE A 183 -7.25 -6.81 -18.17
CA ILE A 183 -6.39 -5.66 -17.86
C ILE A 183 -6.04 -5.68 -16.38
N SER A 184 -4.74 -5.73 -16.06
CA SER A 184 -4.32 -5.86 -14.67
C SER A 184 -3.70 -4.60 -14.07
N SER A 185 -2.87 -3.84 -14.78
CA SER A 185 -2.31 -2.56 -14.32
C SER A 185 -1.40 -1.91 -15.37
N TYR A 186 -1.19 -0.60 -15.25
CA TYR A 186 -0.11 0.11 -15.92
C TYR A 186 1.05 0.32 -14.94
N ASN A 187 2.21 -0.20 -15.28
CA ASN A 187 3.40 -0.17 -14.44
C ASN A 187 4.56 0.49 -15.15
N VAL A 188 5.36 1.21 -14.40
CA VAL A 188 6.49 1.99 -14.87
C VAL A 188 7.74 1.57 -14.11
N GLY A 189 8.87 1.46 -14.78
CA GLY A 189 10.15 1.18 -14.16
C GLY A 189 10.56 2.29 -13.21
N PHE A 190 11.23 1.93 -12.12
CA PHE A 190 11.78 2.88 -11.15
C PHE A 190 13.22 2.53 -10.82
N ASP A 191 14.10 3.47 -11.03
CA ASP A 191 15.53 3.34 -10.70
C ASP A 191 15.77 3.74 -9.24
N MET A 192 16.10 2.77 -8.41
CA MET A 192 16.36 2.95 -6.97
C MET A 192 17.68 3.66 -6.66
N GLU A 193 18.55 3.91 -7.62
CA GLU A 193 19.77 4.70 -7.41
C GLU A 193 19.52 6.17 -7.66
N THR A 194 18.80 6.50 -8.72
CA THR A 194 18.59 7.88 -9.16
C THR A 194 17.24 8.47 -8.74
N GLY A 195 16.25 7.64 -8.44
CA GLY A 195 14.86 8.06 -8.20
C GLY A 195 14.10 8.39 -9.50
N THR A 196 14.65 8.07 -10.66
CA THR A 196 13.97 8.27 -11.95
C THR A 196 12.97 7.18 -12.23
N PHE A 197 11.88 7.50 -12.92
CA PHE A 197 10.92 6.52 -13.41
C PHE A 197 10.59 6.75 -14.88
N GLY A 198 10.32 5.64 -15.60
CA GLY A 198 10.00 5.63 -17.02
C GLY A 198 9.90 4.20 -17.56
N GLY A 199 9.64 4.05 -18.86
CA GLY A 199 9.55 2.74 -19.49
C GLY A 199 8.33 1.97 -19.03
N GLY A 200 7.13 2.45 -19.36
CA GLY A 200 5.87 1.88 -18.92
C GLY A 200 5.44 0.64 -19.69
N HIS A 201 4.57 -0.15 -19.10
CA HIS A 201 3.93 -1.28 -19.77
C HIS A 201 2.56 -1.63 -19.14
N ILE A 202 1.73 -2.24 -19.95
CA ILE A 202 0.46 -2.85 -19.55
C ILE A 202 0.65 -4.38 -19.55
N ILE A 203 0.09 -5.04 -18.55
CA ILE A 203 0.05 -6.51 -18.51
C ILE A 203 -1.39 -6.97 -18.73
N TYR A 204 -1.61 -7.66 -19.83
CA TYR A 204 -2.85 -8.36 -20.17
C TYR A 204 -2.66 -9.86 -19.99
N GLY A 205 -3.22 -10.44 -18.96
CA GLY A 205 -3.04 -11.87 -18.71
C GLY A 205 -1.56 -12.25 -18.72
N TYR A 206 -1.09 -12.83 -19.83
CA TYR A 206 0.31 -13.22 -20.05
C TYR A 206 1.06 -12.33 -21.06
N LYS A 207 0.39 -11.32 -21.62
CA LYS A 207 1.00 -10.42 -22.59
C LYS A 207 1.46 -9.15 -21.92
N ARG A 208 2.65 -8.70 -22.28
CA ARG A 208 3.18 -7.39 -21.95
C ARG A 208 3.08 -6.50 -23.18
N ILE A 209 2.57 -5.30 -23.01
CA ILE A 209 2.52 -4.26 -24.04
C ILE A 209 3.31 -3.08 -23.50
N ASP A 210 4.46 -2.81 -24.13
CA ASP A 210 5.28 -1.67 -23.75
C ASP A 210 4.67 -0.37 -24.32
N THR A 211 4.54 0.61 -23.45
CA THR A 211 4.05 1.96 -23.79
C THR A 211 4.52 2.95 -22.74
N ASP A 212 5.15 4.04 -23.19
CA ASP A 212 5.57 5.12 -22.29
C ASP A 212 4.40 6.06 -21.94
N LEU A 213 3.30 5.98 -22.72
CA LEU A 213 2.11 6.79 -22.50
C LEU A 213 1.12 6.04 -21.60
N HIS A 214 0.63 6.74 -20.59
CA HIS A 214 -0.45 6.22 -19.73
C HIS A 214 -1.72 5.99 -20.58
N PRO A 215 -2.36 4.81 -20.47
CA PRO A 215 -3.43 4.42 -21.38
C PRO A 215 -4.66 5.33 -21.38
N ASP A 216 -5.02 5.89 -20.22
CA ASP A 216 -6.23 6.71 -20.07
C ASP A 216 -5.97 8.19 -20.39
N SER A 217 -4.84 8.74 -19.93
CA SER A 217 -4.52 10.17 -20.13
C SER A 217 -3.73 10.47 -21.39
N GLY A 218 -3.03 9.49 -21.96
CA GLY A 218 -2.10 9.70 -23.08
C GLY A 218 -0.85 10.50 -22.71
N VAL A 219 -0.61 10.75 -21.42
CA VAL A 219 0.56 11.47 -20.93
C VAL A 219 1.73 10.50 -20.75
N GLU A 220 2.94 10.94 -21.09
CA GLU A 220 4.15 10.17 -20.83
C GLU A 220 4.38 10.00 -19.34
N ALA A 221 4.52 8.74 -18.91
CA ALA A 221 4.74 8.38 -17.52
C ALA A 221 6.24 8.30 -17.22
N SER A 222 6.86 9.46 -17.11
CA SER A 222 8.27 9.62 -16.80
C SER A 222 8.49 10.78 -15.83
N GLY A 223 9.57 10.72 -15.05
CA GLY A 223 9.93 11.77 -14.10
C GLY A 223 11.01 11.36 -13.10
N VAL A 224 11.13 12.16 -12.05
CA VAL A 224 12.07 11.95 -10.94
C VAL A 224 11.34 12.15 -9.64
N ILE A 225 11.45 11.19 -8.73
CA ILE A 225 10.97 11.37 -7.35
C ILE A 225 11.95 12.27 -6.60
N GLU A 226 11.51 13.48 -6.31
CA GLU A 226 12.30 14.43 -5.52
C GLU A 226 12.60 13.85 -4.13
N ASN A 227 13.74 14.19 -3.57
CA ASN A 227 14.18 13.71 -2.25
C ASN A 227 14.25 12.17 -2.12
N TRP A 228 14.47 11.45 -3.24
CA TRP A 228 14.55 9.99 -3.23
C TRP A 228 15.58 9.46 -2.23
N LYS A 229 16.72 10.13 -2.09
CA LYS A 229 17.75 9.74 -1.12
C LYS A 229 17.20 9.70 0.31
N GLU A 230 16.47 10.75 0.73
CA GLU A 230 15.85 10.82 2.06
C GLU A 230 14.78 9.72 2.24
N ILE A 231 13.99 9.46 1.19
CA ILE A 231 12.99 8.38 1.20
C ILE A 231 13.68 7.02 1.34
N LYS A 232 14.76 6.77 0.60
CA LYS A 232 15.54 5.51 0.69
C LYS A 232 16.11 5.31 2.10
N GLU A 233 16.68 6.36 2.70
CA GLU A 233 17.17 6.33 4.08
C GLU A 233 16.03 6.03 5.09
N MET A 234 14.88 6.66 4.93
CA MET A 234 13.69 6.40 5.74
C MET A 234 13.26 4.92 5.65
N LEU A 235 13.21 4.33 4.44
CA LEU A 235 12.84 2.92 4.27
C LEU A 235 13.83 1.97 4.95
N VAL A 236 15.13 2.24 4.87
CA VAL A 236 16.18 1.50 5.58
C VAL A 236 15.96 1.55 7.09
N GLU A 237 15.79 2.73 7.65
CA GLU A 237 15.61 2.91 9.09
C GLU A 237 14.30 2.31 9.62
N MET A 238 13.21 2.44 8.86
CA MET A 238 11.94 1.77 9.22
C MET A 238 12.09 0.25 9.21
N SER A 239 12.81 -0.30 8.22
CA SER A 239 13.08 -1.73 8.14
C SER A 239 13.96 -2.23 9.30
N LEU A 240 14.94 -1.43 9.75
CA LEU A 240 15.74 -1.72 10.95
C LEU A 240 14.88 -1.76 12.22
N ARG A 241 13.89 -0.88 12.34
CA ARG A 241 12.99 -0.84 13.51
C ARG A 241 12.13 -2.10 13.63
N ILE A 242 11.79 -2.73 12.52
CA ILE A 242 11.03 -3.99 12.44
C ILE A 242 11.93 -5.16 12.00
N GLY A 243 13.17 -5.17 12.48
CA GLY A 243 14.25 -6.05 12.08
C GLY A 243 13.94 -7.56 11.98
N PRO A 244 13.03 -8.16 12.78
CA PRO A 244 12.61 -9.55 12.60
C PRO A 244 11.96 -9.88 11.25
N LEU A 245 11.51 -8.87 10.50
CA LEU A 245 10.86 -9.05 9.21
C LEU A 245 11.89 -8.97 8.07
N GLU A 246 11.96 -10.01 7.26
CA GLU A 246 12.96 -10.15 6.21
C GLU A 246 12.50 -9.66 4.84
N TYR A 247 11.21 -9.71 4.54
CA TYR A 247 10.64 -9.41 3.23
C TYR A 247 9.53 -8.37 3.38
N LEU A 248 9.77 -7.15 2.91
CA LEU A 248 8.95 -5.99 3.19
C LEU A 248 8.61 -5.26 1.89
N GLY A 249 7.36 -5.26 1.48
CA GLY A 249 6.88 -4.48 0.35
C GLY A 249 6.27 -3.17 0.79
N TYR A 250 7.00 -2.07 0.67
CA TYR A 250 6.53 -0.73 0.98
C TYR A 250 5.71 -0.16 -0.16
N ASP A 251 4.55 0.40 0.15
CA ASP A 251 3.68 1.14 -0.77
C ASP A 251 3.68 2.62 -0.41
N LEU A 252 4.35 3.42 -1.25
CA LEU A 252 4.42 4.88 -1.08
C LEU A 252 3.59 5.59 -2.14
N GLY A 253 2.99 6.72 -1.75
CA GLY A 253 2.42 7.70 -2.66
C GLY A 253 3.15 9.03 -2.53
N MET A 254 3.48 9.66 -3.65
CA MET A 254 3.92 11.05 -3.68
C MET A 254 2.66 11.92 -3.66
N THR A 255 2.46 12.63 -2.55
CA THR A 255 1.22 13.38 -2.30
C THR A 255 1.47 14.88 -2.26
N THR A 256 0.39 15.66 -2.29
CA THR A 256 0.45 17.12 -2.09
C THR A 256 1.08 17.54 -0.76
N LYS A 257 1.20 16.60 0.19
CA LYS A 257 1.85 16.78 1.51
C LYS A 257 3.22 16.08 1.62
N GLY A 258 3.81 15.72 0.47
CA GLY A 258 5.06 14.95 0.41
C GLY A 258 4.84 13.44 0.35
N PRO A 259 5.93 12.65 0.48
CA PRO A 259 5.82 11.19 0.42
C PRO A 259 5.05 10.64 1.62
N LYS A 260 4.08 9.77 1.34
CA LYS A 260 3.28 9.08 2.34
C LYS A 260 3.32 7.57 2.15
N LEU A 261 3.48 6.85 3.25
CA LEU A 261 3.47 5.39 3.29
C LEU A 261 2.04 4.91 3.51
N MET A 262 1.49 4.24 2.52
CA MET A 262 0.12 3.73 2.56
C MET A 262 0.01 2.43 3.36
N GLU A 263 0.98 1.51 3.16
CA GLU A 263 1.07 0.23 3.86
C GLU A 263 2.44 -0.42 3.68
N ILE A 264 2.74 -1.40 4.51
CA ILE A 264 3.84 -2.35 4.32
C ILE A 264 3.24 -3.74 4.18
N ASN A 265 3.61 -4.45 3.11
CA ASN A 265 3.14 -5.80 2.82
C ASN A 265 4.18 -6.83 3.25
N SER A 266 3.81 -7.77 4.11
CA SER A 266 4.68 -8.86 4.57
C SER A 266 4.91 -9.95 3.51
N HIS A 267 4.13 -9.94 2.45
CA HIS A 267 4.15 -10.92 1.36
C HIS A 267 3.89 -10.27 0.01
N SER A 268 4.57 -9.15 -0.23
CA SER A 268 4.47 -8.40 -1.48
C SER A 268 4.67 -9.31 -2.70
N GLY A 269 3.66 -9.36 -3.57
CA GLY A 269 3.68 -10.23 -4.75
C GLY A 269 4.83 -9.90 -5.71
N CYS A 270 5.48 -10.92 -6.24
CA CYS A 270 6.66 -10.79 -7.09
C CYS A 270 6.35 -10.54 -8.58
N LYS A 271 5.11 -10.76 -9.03
CA LYS A 271 4.72 -10.74 -10.45
C LYS A 271 5.18 -9.47 -11.18
N TYR A 272 4.83 -8.29 -10.65
CA TYR A 272 5.15 -7.01 -11.28
C TYR A 272 6.59 -6.58 -11.06
N LEU A 273 7.16 -6.89 -9.90
CA LEU A 273 8.56 -6.63 -9.59
C LEU A 273 9.51 -7.36 -10.54
N GLN A 274 9.19 -8.63 -10.87
CA GLN A 274 10.01 -9.46 -11.73
C GLN A 274 10.01 -9.03 -13.21
N VAL A 275 9.06 -8.20 -13.63
CA VAL A 275 9.08 -7.63 -14.99
C VAL A 275 10.28 -6.70 -15.18
N PHE A 276 10.65 -5.96 -14.15
CA PHE A 276 11.77 -5.03 -14.17
C PHE A 276 13.07 -5.67 -13.65
N ARG A 277 12.95 -6.57 -12.67
CA ARG A 277 14.10 -7.24 -12.06
C ARG A 277 13.80 -8.72 -11.84
N PRO A 278 14.11 -9.58 -12.83
CA PRO A 278 13.88 -11.02 -12.71
C PRO A 278 14.68 -11.62 -11.55
N TYR A 279 14.02 -12.20 -10.56
CA TYR A 279 14.61 -12.61 -9.28
C TYR A 279 15.70 -13.68 -9.44
N ARG A 280 15.54 -14.60 -10.39
CA ARG A 280 16.52 -15.66 -10.63
C ARG A 280 17.78 -15.19 -11.35
N SER A 281 17.71 -14.06 -12.07
CA SER A 281 18.84 -13.45 -12.74
C SER A 281 19.59 -12.43 -11.87
N ASP A 282 18.99 -12.03 -10.75
CA ASP A 282 19.59 -11.14 -9.78
C ASP A 282 20.28 -11.95 -8.67
N GLU A 283 21.58 -11.77 -8.50
CA GLU A 283 22.37 -12.56 -7.55
C GLU A 283 21.85 -12.45 -6.11
N PHE A 284 21.52 -11.24 -5.67
CA PHE A 284 21.05 -10.99 -4.31
C PHE A 284 19.67 -11.64 -4.05
N LEU A 285 18.69 -11.40 -4.94
CA LEU A 285 17.35 -11.97 -4.82
C LEU A 285 17.36 -13.49 -5.00
N ASN A 286 18.18 -13.99 -5.94
CA ASN A 286 18.33 -15.44 -6.12
C ASN A 286 18.91 -16.11 -4.85
N SER A 287 19.91 -15.49 -4.23
CA SER A 287 20.49 -15.97 -2.97
C SER A 287 19.44 -16.00 -1.84
N PHE A 288 18.67 -14.92 -1.69
CA PHE A 288 17.59 -14.84 -0.70
C PHE A 288 16.57 -15.98 -0.87
N PHE A 289 16.03 -16.16 -2.07
CA PHE A 289 15.04 -17.21 -2.32
C PHE A 289 15.62 -18.61 -2.22
N THR A 290 16.87 -18.83 -2.64
CA THR A 290 17.55 -20.12 -2.48
C THR A 290 17.66 -20.49 -1.00
N ARG A 291 18.11 -19.58 -0.16
CA ARG A 291 18.17 -19.79 1.30
C ARG A 291 16.79 -20.12 1.90
N LYS A 292 15.73 -19.38 1.48
CA LYS A 292 14.34 -19.62 1.95
C LYS A 292 13.84 -21.01 1.52
N LEU A 293 14.10 -21.43 0.30
CA LEU A 293 13.68 -22.73 -0.21
C LEU A 293 14.43 -23.88 0.47
N GLU A 294 15.74 -23.76 0.66
CA GLU A 294 16.53 -24.73 1.42
C GLU A 294 16.04 -24.86 2.88
N ALA A 295 15.63 -23.75 3.51
CA ALA A 295 15.06 -23.79 4.84
C ALA A 295 13.72 -24.59 4.85
N VAL A 296 12.89 -24.40 3.83
CA VAL A 296 11.63 -25.17 3.66
C VAL A 296 11.93 -26.66 3.44
N ASP A 297 12.94 -26.99 2.64
CA ASP A 297 13.29 -28.39 2.31
C ASP A 297 13.83 -29.19 3.51
N ARG A 298 14.30 -28.50 4.55
CA ARG A 298 14.77 -29.11 5.79
C ARG A 298 13.66 -29.35 6.84
N LEU A 299 12.44 -28.87 6.58
CA LEU A 299 11.32 -29.01 7.52
C LEU A 299 10.81 -30.46 7.54
N ASP A 300 10.54 -30.97 8.71
CA ASP A 300 9.76 -32.20 8.89
C ASP A 300 8.23 -31.95 8.65
N ALA A 301 7.47 -33.02 8.64
CA ALA A 301 6.03 -32.95 8.37
C ALA A 301 5.28 -32.05 9.37
N ASP A 302 5.63 -32.11 10.66
CA ASP A 302 4.98 -31.31 11.70
C ASP A 302 5.35 -29.83 11.59
N ALA A 303 6.59 -29.53 11.27
CA ALA A 303 7.05 -28.18 11.01
C ALA A 303 6.39 -27.56 9.76
N ILE A 304 6.19 -28.36 8.70
CA ILE A 304 5.44 -27.97 7.52
C ILE A 304 3.98 -27.63 7.86
N LEU A 305 3.32 -28.45 8.67
CA LEU A 305 1.95 -28.21 9.11
C LEU A 305 1.84 -26.93 9.94
N ARG A 306 2.75 -26.70 10.88
CA ARG A 306 2.81 -25.44 11.68
C ARG A 306 3.04 -24.23 10.76
N ARG A 307 3.98 -24.30 9.83
CA ARG A 307 4.27 -23.25 8.86
C ARG A 307 3.04 -22.93 7.99
N ASN A 308 2.33 -23.95 7.50
CA ASN A 308 1.16 -23.77 6.67
C ASN A 308 -0.03 -23.17 7.46
N ALA A 309 -0.12 -23.43 8.76
CA ALA A 309 -1.08 -22.77 9.63
C ALA A 309 -0.80 -21.26 9.78
N LEU A 310 0.47 -20.86 9.77
CA LEU A 310 0.87 -19.44 9.76
C LEU A 310 0.50 -18.72 8.47
N ALA A 311 0.38 -19.48 7.39
CA ALA A 311 0.10 -18.94 6.06
C ALA A 311 -1.38 -18.55 5.82
N ARG A 312 -2.27 -18.84 6.79
CA ARG A 312 -3.73 -18.64 6.67
C ARG A 312 -4.19 -17.33 7.35
#